data_013de9c7325c1273871620754bfacb19
#
_entry.id   013de9c7325c1273871620754bfacb19
#
_cell.length_a   1.000
_cell.length_b   1.000
_cell.length_c   1.000
_cell.angle_alpha   90.00
_cell.angle_beta   90.00
_cell.angle_gamma   90.00
#
_symmetry.space_group_name_H-M   'P 1'
#
loop_
_entity.id
_entity.type
_entity.pdbx_description
1 polymer ?
#
loop_
_entity_poly.entity_id
_entity_poly.type
_entity_poly.pdbx_seq_one_letter_code
_entity_poly.pdbx_strand_id
1 'polypeptide(L)'
;MSNKTAYIVAGYRTAVGKAPKGSLRFTRPDVMAAKVIEKLMADLPQLDKDRIDDLIVGNAMPEAEQGLNVARLISLMGLNTDKVPGVTVNRYCASGSEAIAIASAKIQAGMADCIIAGGAESMSFIPMGGYKPVPESHYAKSHPDYYWGMGYTAEEVAKQYKITREEQDQFAFESHQKALKAIAEGKFAKQIVPIPVEYNFLDENQKVQTKKFDFSVDEGPRADTSIEGLAKLRPVFAAGGSVTAGNSSQMSDGAAFVVVMSEEMVKELNLEPIARLVSYAAVGLEPRIMGVGPIYAIPKALKQAGLSLQDIGLIELNEAFASQSVAIKKELDLNPEILNVNGGAIALGHPLGCTGTKLTVQLL
;
A
#
# COMPACT_ATOMS: atom_id res chain seq x y z
N MET A 1 -27.02 14.78 15.32
CA MET A 1 -25.87 14.06 15.87
C MET A 1 -24.65 14.93 15.58
N SER A 2 -23.87 15.32 16.60
CA SER A 2 -22.61 16.02 16.35
C SER A 2 -21.67 15.05 15.64
N ASN A 3 -21.13 15.42 14.48
CA ASN A 3 -20.10 14.63 13.82
C ASN A 3 -18.88 14.60 14.74
N LYS A 4 -18.55 13.43 15.28
CA LYS A 4 -17.32 13.22 16.03
C LYS A 4 -16.12 13.38 15.09
N THR A 5 -15.01 13.89 15.60
CA THR A 5 -13.76 13.93 14.84
C THR A 5 -12.99 12.61 15.07
N ALA A 6 -12.48 12.03 13.99
CA ALA A 6 -11.61 10.85 14.04
C ALA A 6 -10.17 11.28 13.76
N TYR A 7 -9.25 10.89 14.64
CA TYR A 7 -7.83 11.22 14.54
C TYR A 7 -6.98 9.96 14.35
N ILE A 8 -5.92 10.07 13.57
CA ILE A 8 -4.83 9.10 13.55
C ILE A 8 -3.85 9.49 14.67
N VAL A 9 -3.57 8.56 15.57
CA VAL A 9 -2.71 8.79 16.74
C VAL A 9 -1.38 8.03 16.69
N ALA A 10 -1.29 6.98 15.86
CA ALA A 10 -0.07 6.22 15.62
C ALA A 10 -0.13 5.56 14.25
N GLY A 11 1.03 5.29 13.64
CA GLY A 11 1.11 4.59 12.37
C GLY A 11 2.49 3.99 12.12
N TYR A 12 2.52 2.71 11.72
CA TYR A 12 3.73 1.96 11.42
C TYR A 12 3.54 1.04 10.21
N ARG A 13 4.66 0.67 9.61
CA ARG A 13 4.73 -0.31 8.53
C ARG A 13 5.93 -1.24 8.68
N THR A 14 5.92 -2.36 8.02
CA THR A 14 7.14 -3.11 7.77
C THR A 14 8.00 -2.40 6.73
N ALA A 15 9.27 -2.72 6.64
CA ALA A 15 9.99 -2.55 5.38
C ALA A 15 9.29 -3.41 4.30
N VAL A 16 9.41 -3.01 3.05
CA VAL A 16 8.80 -3.71 1.92
C VAL A 16 9.77 -4.74 1.36
N GLY A 17 9.34 -5.99 1.37
CA GLY A 17 10.07 -7.11 0.79
C GLY A 17 9.76 -7.29 -0.70
N LYS A 18 10.74 -7.78 -1.45
CA LYS A 18 10.62 -8.01 -2.90
C LYS A 18 10.12 -9.43 -3.18
N ALA A 19 8.92 -9.55 -3.69
CA ALA A 19 8.37 -10.86 -4.05
C ALA A 19 8.89 -11.33 -5.42
N PRO A 20 9.05 -12.64 -5.66
CA PRO A 20 8.96 -13.76 -4.70
C PRO A 20 10.33 -14.17 -4.11
N LYS A 21 11.38 -13.36 -4.28
CA LYS A 21 12.77 -13.75 -3.95
C LYS A 21 13.38 -12.94 -2.80
N GLY A 22 12.67 -11.95 -2.29
CA GLY A 22 13.16 -11.05 -1.26
C GLY A 22 13.16 -11.64 0.16
N SER A 23 13.48 -10.79 1.10
CA SER A 23 13.70 -11.17 2.49
C SER A 23 12.45 -11.70 3.19
N LEU A 24 11.27 -11.17 2.85
CA LEU A 24 10.00 -11.57 3.48
C LEU A 24 9.30 -12.77 2.83
N ARG A 25 9.89 -13.39 1.80
CA ARG A 25 9.26 -14.45 1.00
C ARG A 25 8.75 -15.68 1.77
N PHE A 26 9.23 -15.89 2.99
CA PHE A 26 8.80 -16.97 3.88
C PHE A 26 8.13 -16.47 5.15
N THR A 27 7.91 -15.15 5.26
CA THR A 27 7.24 -14.54 6.41
C THR A 27 5.75 -14.36 6.08
N ARG A 28 4.89 -15.01 6.84
CA ARG A 28 3.44 -14.98 6.63
C ARG A 28 2.89 -13.55 6.78
N PRO A 29 1.90 -13.16 5.96
CA PRO A 29 1.33 -11.81 6.01
C PRO A 29 0.63 -11.49 7.34
N ASP A 30 -0.03 -12.46 7.96
CA ASP A 30 -0.64 -12.34 9.28
C ASP A 30 0.40 -12.09 10.39
N VAL A 31 1.56 -12.75 10.31
CA VAL A 31 2.69 -12.54 11.24
C VAL A 31 3.28 -11.14 11.07
N MET A 32 3.51 -10.69 9.83
CA MET A 32 3.98 -9.31 9.55
C MET A 32 3.02 -8.27 10.15
N ALA A 33 1.73 -8.44 9.92
CA ALA A 33 0.68 -7.58 10.42
C ALA A 33 0.64 -7.55 11.95
N ALA A 34 0.70 -8.73 12.60
CA ALA A 34 0.72 -8.83 14.05
C ALA A 34 1.90 -8.07 14.67
N LYS A 35 3.10 -8.14 14.05
CA LYS A 35 4.28 -7.39 14.52
C LYS A 35 4.10 -5.87 14.45
N VAL A 36 3.45 -5.37 13.42
CA VAL A 36 3.13 -3.92 13.33
C VAL A 36 2.13 -3.53 14.42
N ILE A 37 1.11 -4.35 14.69
CA ILE A 37 0.12 -4.10 15.74
C ILE A 37 0.77 -4.17 17.13
N GLU A 38 1.63 -5.15 17.40
CA GLU A 38 2.40 -5.24 18.65
C GLU A 38 3.18 -3.94 18.90
N LYS A 39 3.80 -3.36 17.86
CA LYS A 39 4.52 -2.08 17.97
C LYS A 39 3.58 -0.92 18.27
N LEU A 40 2.43 -0.83 17.59
CA LEU A 40 1.42 0.19 17.87
C LEU A 40 0.98 0.15 19.33
N MET A 41 0.71 -1.03 19.86
CA MET A 41 0.30 -1.21 21.26
C MET A 41 1.42 -0.88 22.25
N ALA A 42 2.67 -1.22 21.91
CA ALA A 42 3.82 -0.89 22.75
C ALA A 42 4.06 0.63 22.89
N ASP A 43 3.73 1.40 21.85
CA ASP A 43 3.88 2.86 21.84
C ASP A 43 2.65 3.60 22.40
N LEU A 44 1.56 2.88 22.64
CA LEU A 44 0.35 3.40 23.24
C LEU A 44 0.01 2.65 24.54
N PRO A 45 0.89 2.66 25.55
CA PRO A 45 0.71 1.88 26.78
C PRO A 45 -0.54 2.28 27.59
N GLN A 46 -1.05 3.49 27.38
CA GLN A 46 -2.31 3.96 28.00
C GLN A 46 -3.57 3.45 27.32
N LEU A 47 -3.46 2.87 26.12
CA LEU A 47 -4.59 2.25 25.41
C LEU A 47 -4.76 0.80 25.88
N ASP A 48 -5.83 0.54 26.60
CA ASP A 48 -6.24 -0.84 26.86
C ASP A 48 -6.70 -1.48 25.54
N LYS A 49 -6.07 -2.60 25.18
CA LYS A 49 -6.38 -3.35 23.95
C LYS A 49 -7.84 -3.81 23.88
N ASP A 50 -8.46 -4.06 25.02
CA ASP A 50 -9.87 -4.49 25.11
C ASP A 50 -10.85 -3.33 24.82
N ARG A 51 -10.36 -2.10 24.70
CA ARG A 51 -11.12 -0.91 24.27
C ARG A 51 -11.03 -0.64 22.77
N ILE A 52 -10.37 -1.51 22.02
CA ILE A 52 -10.33 -1.44 20.55
C ILE A 52 -11.63 -2.08 20.03
N ASP A 53 -12.43 -1.31 19.31
CA ASP A 53 -13.76 -1.73 18.84
C ASP A 53 -13.70 -2.64 17.62
N ASP A 54 -12.65 -2.50 16.76
CA ASP A 54 -12.52 -3.29 15.53
C ASP A 54 -11.09 -3.26 14.99
N LEU A 55 -10.74 -4.28 14.20
CA LEU A 55 -9.56 -4.32 13.35
C LEU A 55 -9.99 -4.44 11.89
N ILE A 56 -9.71 -3.43 11.06
CA ILE A 56 -10.06 -3.41 9.64
C ILE A 56 -8.81 -3.60 8.79
N VAL A 57 -8.73 -4.71 8.06
CA VAL A 57 -7.55 -5.07 7.26
C VAL A 57 -7.87 -5.13 5.78
N GLY A 58 -7.19 -4.27 5.03
CA GLY A 58 -7.15 -4.33 3.57
C GLY A 58 -6.30 -5.49 3.09
N ASN A 59 -6.87 -6.32 2.20
CA ASN A 59 -6.16 -7.41 1.54
C ASN A 59 -6.72 -7.60 0.14
N ALA A 60 -5.85 -7.65 -0.87
CA ALA A 60 -6.27 -7.70 -2.27
C ALA A 60 -6.53 -9.12 -2.75
N MET A 61 -5.81 -10.11 -2.23
CA MET A 61 -5.90 -11.51 -2.62
C MET A 61 -6.21 -12.40 -1.40
N PRO A 62 -7.45 -12.43 -0.91
CA PRO A 62 -7.84 -13.11 0.32
C PRO A 62 -7.95 -14.64 0.12
N GLU A 63 -6.85 -15.27 -0.23
CA GLU A 63 -6.71 -16.71 -0.44
C GLU A 63 -5.58 -17.30 0.41
N ALA A 64 -5.54 -18.60 0.58
CA ALA A 64 -4.50 -19.37 1.28
C ALA A 64 -4.10 -18.72 2.62
N GLU A 65 -2.84 -18.30 2.80
CA GLU A 65 -2.34 -17.66 4.03
C GLU A 65 -3.01 -16.30 4.34
N GLN A 66 -3.69 -15.70 3.37
CA GLN A 66 -4.48 -14.47 3.49
C GLN A 66 -5.99 -14.77 3.46
N GLY A 67 -6.35 -16.04 3.41
CA GLY A 67 -7.73 -16.51 3.30
C GLY A 67 -8.53 -16.39 4.58
N LEU A 68 -9.74 -16.93 4.57
CA LEU A 68 -10.73 -16.81 5.63
C LEU A 68 -11.03 -15.33 5.92
N ASN A 69 -11.19 -14.97 7.16
CA ASN A 69 -11.18 -13.56 7.60
C ASN A 69 -9.83 -13.28 8.25
N VAL A 70 -8.81 -13.01 7.44
CA VAL A 70 -7.43 -12.80 7.92
C VAL A 70 -7.34 -11.68 8.97
N ALA A 71 -8.21 -10.67 8.89
CA ALA A 71 -8.27 -9.59 9.88
C ALA A 71 -8.54 -10.14 11.29
N ARG A 72 -9.44 -11.12 11.43
CA ARG A 72 -9.71 -11.72 12.74
C ARG A 72 -8.51 -12.51 13.26
N LEU A 73 -7.79 -13.22 12.39
CA LEU A 73 -6.58 -13.93 12.77
C LEU A 73 -5.49 -12.97 13.24
N ILE A 74 -5.30 -11.86 12.50
CA ILE A 74 -4.35 -10.79 12.85
C ILE A 74 -4.72 -10.14 14.19
N SER A 75 -6.03 -9.90 14.46
CA SER A 75 -6.51 -9.37 15.73
C SER A 75 -6.12 -10.27 16.90
N LEU A 76 -6.38 -11.56 16.78
CA LEU A 76 -6.03 -12.55 17.82
C LEU A 76 -4.52 -12.62 18.07
N MET A 77 -3.72 -12.57 17.00
CA MET A 77 -2.25 -12.67 17.08
C MET A 77 -1.61 -11.38 17.62
N GLY A 78 -1.96 -10.24 17.04
CA GLY A 78 -1.31 -8.95 17.33
C GLY A 78 -1.77 -8.32 18.65
N LEU A 79 -3.03 -8.50 19.03
CA LEU A 79 -3.58 -7.95 20.26
C LEU A 79 -3.57 -8.95 21.43
N ASN A 80 -3.45 -10.23 21.13
CA ASN A 80 -3.50 -11.30 22.13
C ASN A 80 -4.74 -11.15 23.05
N THR A 81 -5.92 -10.96 22.45
CA THR A 81 -7.23 -10.92 23.10
C THR A 81 -8.30 -11.43 22.13
N ASP A 82 -9.35 -12.02 22.65
CA ASP A 82 -10.50 -12.52 21.87
C ASP A 82 -11.64 -11.51 21.76
N LYS A 83 -11.51 -10.33 22.40
CA LYS A 83 -12.57 -9.32 22.47
C LYS A 83 -12.65 -8.42 21.23
N VAL A 84 -11.55 -8.23 20.50
CA VAL A 84 -11.51 -7.33 19.35
C VAL A 84 -11.90 -8.08 18.08
N PRO A 85 -13.03 -7.76 17.45
CA PRO A 85 -13.42 -8.35 16.17
C PRO A 85 -12.45 -7.94 15.06
N GLY A 86 -12.65 -8.49 13.85
CA GLY A 86 -11.87 -8.10 12.69
C GLY A 86 -12.67 -8.28 11.41
N VAL A 87 -12.47 -7.39 10.46
CA VAL A 87 -13.07 -7.46 9.12
C VAL A 87 -12.03 -7.25 8.04
N THR A 88 -12.02 -8.14 7.04
CA THR A 88 -11.18 -8.02 5.86
C THR A 88 -11.94 -7.28 4.77
N VAL A 89 -11.33 -6.25 4.19
CA VAL A 89 -11.90 -5.45 3.11
C VAL A 89 -11.04 -5.53 1.86
N ASN A 90 -11.68 -5.54 0.70
CA ASN A 90 -11.00 -5.62 -0.58
C ASN A 90 -11.49 -4.54 -1.55
N ARG A 91 -10.60 -3.62 -1.89
CA ARG A 91 -10.64 -2.70 -3.02
C ARG A 91 -9.29 -2.76 -3.74
N TYR A 92 -8.75 -3.98 -3.92
CA TYR A 92 -7.42 -4.21 -4.46
C TYR A 92 -6.36 -3.27 -3.85
N CYS A 93 -5.62 -2.53 -4.68
CA CYS A 93 -4.54 -1.63 -4.24
C CYS A 93 -4.99 -0.50 -3.29
N ALA A 94 -6.27 -0.15 -3.27
CA ALA A 94 -6.83 0.88 -2.40
C ALA A 94 -7.39 0.33 -1.08
N SER A 95 -7.28 -0.98 -0.81
CA SER A 95 -7.88 -1.61 0.37
C SER A 95 -7.40 -1.00 1.69
N GLY A 96 -6.11 -0.64 1.78
CA GLY A 96 -5.57 0.01 2.98
C GLY A 96 -6.15 1.41 3.23
N SER A 97 -6.33 2.22 2.18
CA SER A 97 -7.01 3.53 2.30
C SER A 97 -8.48 3.36 2.63
N GLU A 98 -9.15 2.34 2.06
CA GLU A 98 -10.54 2.00 2.37
C GLU A 98 -10.72 1.62 3.84
N ALA A 99 -9.80 0.83 4.40
CA ALA A 99 -9.81 0.45 5.81
C ALA A 99 -9.78 1.68 6.72
N ILE A 100 -8.90 2.66 6.44
CA ILE A 100 -8.81 3.92 7.19
C ILE A 100 -10.10 4.75 7.03
N ALA A 101 -10.65 4.81 5.81
CA ALA A 101 -11.88 5.53 5.54
C ALA A 101 -13.08 4.95 6.30
N ILE A 102 -13.22 3.62 6.30
CA ILE A 102 -14.28 2.92 7.05
C ILE A 102 -14.11 3.15 8.56
N ALA A 103 -12.88 3.03 9.10
CA ALA A 103 -12.60 3.29 10.50
C ALA A 103 -12.99 4.71 10.90
N SER A 104 -12.55 5.71 10.12
CA SER A 104 -12.89 7.11 10.36
C SER A 104 -14.41 7.37 10.30
N ALA A 105 -15.10 6.78 9.32
CA ALA A 105 -16.55 6.92 9.17
C ALA A 105 -17.32 6.27 10.34
N LYS A 106 -16.90 5.08 10.82
CA LYS A 106 -17.52 4.43 11.99
C LYS A 106 -17.38 5.29 13.24
N ILE A 107 -16.22 5.88 13.48
CA ILE A 107 -15.97 6.77 14.62
C ILE A 107 -16.80 8.06 14.48
N GLN A 108 -16.80 8.69 13.31
CA GLN A 108 -17.59 9.89 13.05
C GLN A 108 -19.10 9.66 13.23
N ALA A 109 -19.57 8.45 12.92
CA ALA A 109 -20.97 8.04 13.13
C ALA A 109 -21.29 7.67 14.59
N GLY A 110 -20.29 7.66 15.49
CA GLY A 110 -20.46 7.24 16.88
C GLY A 110 -20.67 5.74 17.09
N MET A 111 -20.19 4.92 16.13
CA MET A 111 -20.29 3.46 16.19
C MET A 111 -19.07 2.82 16.84
N ALA A 112 -17.99 3.58 17.03
CA ALA A 112 -16.74 3.15 17.63
C ALA A 112 -15.99 4.36 18.19
N ASP A 113 -15.05 4.11 19.10
CA ASP A 113 -14.13 5.12 19.64
C ASP A 113 -12.66 4.83 19.28
N CYS A 114 -12.30 3.56 19.04
CA CYS A 114 -10.95 3.18 18.66
C CYS A 114 -10.95 2.01 17.65
N ILE A 115 -10.31 2.21 16.50
CA ILE A 115 -10.18 1.18 15.47
C ILE A 115 -8.73 1.14 14.98
N ILE A 116 -8.16 -0.06 14.89
CA ILE A 116 -6.92 -0.27 14.15
C ILE A 116 -7.29 -0.54 12.70
N ALA A 117 -6.73 0.25 11.77
CA ALA A 117 -7.01 0.14 10.35
C ALA A 117 -5.70 0.03 9.55
N GLY A 118 -5.69 -0.84 8.58
CA GLY A 118 -4.47 -1.01 7.78
C GLY A 118 -4.62 -2.01 6.66
N GLY A 119 -3.50 -2.61 6.27
CA GLY A 119 -3.49 -3.66 5.28
C GLY A 119 -2.24 -4.50 5.33
N ALA A 120 -2.36 -5.72 4.85
CA ALA A 120 -1.27 -6.67 4.71
C ALA A 120 -1.40 -7.43 3.40
N GLU A 121 -0.28 -7.67 2.74
CA GLU A 121 -0.22 -8.43 1.50
C GLU A 121 1.10 -9.17 1.40
N SER A 122 1.05 -10.42 0.95
CA SER A 122 2.23 -11.16 0.50
C SER A 122 2.02 -11.67 -0.92
N MET A 123 2.71 -11.05 -1.86
CA MET A 123 2.73 -11.49 -3.25
C MET A 123 3.79 -12.59 -3.47
N SER A 124 4.54 -12.94 -2.43
CA SER A 124 5.39 -14.13 -2.40
C SER A 124 4.59 -15.40 -2.15
N PHE A 125 3.58 -15.34 -1.26
CA PHE A 125 2.70 -16.46 -0.97
C PHE A 125 1.57 -16.58 -1.99
N ILE A 126 0.91 -15.46 -2.32
CA ILE A 126 -0.26 -15.47 -3.18
C ILE A 126 0.04 -14.72 -4.49
N PRO A 127 -0.06 -15.38 -5.65
CA PRO A 127 0.18 -14.73 -6.94
C PRO A 127 -0.87 -13.66 -7.21
N MET A 128 -0.51 -12.66 -8.04
CA MET A 128 -1.46 -11.66 -8.50
C MET A 128 -2.61 -12.33 -9.28
N GLY A 129 -3.84 -12.09 -8.85
CA GLY A 129 -5.04 -12.74 -9.38
C GLY A 129 -5.49 -13.97 -8.58
N GLY A 130 -4.73 -14.37 -7.54
CA GLY A 130 -5.04 -15.54 -6.71
C GLY A 130 -4.63 -16.86 -7.36
N TYR A 131 -4.88 -17.97 -6.66
CA TYR A 131 -4.55 -19.32 -7.15
C TYR A 131 -5.60 -19.90 -8.08
N LYS A 132 -6.85 -19.47 -7.95
CA LYS A 132 -7.95 -20.03 -8.74
C LYS A 132 -8.88 -18.94 -9.25
N PRO A 133 -8.45 -18.11 -10.23
CA PRO A 133 -9.34 -17.17 -10.87
C PRO A 133 -10.40 -17.93 -11.70
N VAL A 134 -11.67 -17.61 -11.49
CA VAL A 134 -12.81 -18.22 -12.24
C VAL A 134 -13.68 -17.09 -12.78
N PRO A 135 -13.35 -16.52 -13.94
CA PRO A 135 -14.17 -15.51 -14.60
C PRO A 135 -15.54 -16.05 -14.97
N GLU A 136 -16.57 -15.19 -14.91
CA GLU A 136 -17.88 -15.52 -15.44
C GLU A 136 -17.80 -15.63 -16.97
N SER A 137 -18.28 -16.73 -17.52
CA SER A 137 -18.01 -17.13 -18.92
C SER A 137 -18.64 -16.20 -19.97
N HIS A 138 -19.83 -15.64 -19.69
CA HIS A 138 -20.50 -14.70 -20.58
C HIS A 138 -19.75 -13.38 -20.66
N TYR A 139 -19.41 -12.81 -19.50
CA TYR A 139 -18.66 -11.54 -19.44
C TYR A 139 -17.21 -11.71 -19.91
N ALA A 140 -16.58 -12.84 -19.68
CA ALA A 140 -15.23 -13.10 -20.18
C ALA A 140 -15.16 -13.11 -21.72
N LYS A 141 -16.27 -13.47 -22.38
CA LYS A 141 -16.39 -13.42 -23.86
C LYS A 141 -16.78 -12.05 -24.38
N SER A 142 -17.78 -11.40 -23.76
CA SER A 142 -18.34 -10.13 -24.25
C SER A 142 -17.51 -8.91 -23.80
N HIS A 143 -16.85 -8.99 -22.64
CA HIS A 143 -16.08 -7.92 -22.02
C HIS A 143 -14.76 -8.48 -21.43
N PRO A 144 -13.84 -8.98 -22.26
CA PRO A 144 -12.61 -9.61 -21.79
C PRO A 144 -11.71 -8.63 -21.00
N ASP A 145 -11.85 -7.35 -21.26
CA ASP A 145 -11.13 -6.26 -20.58
C ASP A 145 -11.49 -6.12 -19.09
N TYR A 146 -12.64 -6.64 -18.63
CA TYR A 146 -12.97 -6.70 -17.19
C TYR A 146 -11.99 -7.56 -16.39
N TYR A 147 -11.33 -8.48 -17.05
CA TYR A 147 -10.40 -9.46 -16.47
C TYR A 147 -8.94 -9.22 -16.87
N TRP A 148 -8.63 -8.06 -17.46
CA TRP A 148 -7.27 -7.75 -17.88
C TRP A 148 -6.33 -7.65 -16.68
N GLY A 149 -5.14 -8.20 -16.84
CA GLY A 149 -4.03 -7.93 -15.93
C GLY A 149 -3.59 -6.47 -16.01
N MET A 150 -3.10 -5.95 -14.91
CA MET A 150 -2.77 -4.52 -14.74
C MET A 150 -1.74 -4.00 -15.74
N GLY A 151 -0.83 -4.84 -16.24
CA GLY A 151 0.12 -4.45 -17.27
C GLY A 151 -0.53 -4.11 -18.62
N TYR A 152 -1.61 -4.81 -18.99
CA TYR A 152 -2.39 -4.46 -20.20
C TYR A 152 -3.10 -3.11 -20.03
N THR A 153 -3.66 -2.85 -18.85
CA THR A 153 -4.28 -1.54 -18.56
C THR A 153 -3.26 -0.42 -18.57
N ALA A 154 -2.03 -0.68 -18.11
CA ALA A 154 -0.94 0.29 -18.13
C ALA A 154 -0.50 0.65 -19.56
N GLU A 155 -0.46 -0.33 -20.47
CA GLU A 155 -0.19 -0.09 -21.89
C GLU A 155 -1.32 0.71 -22.56
N GLU A 156 -2.58 0.40 -22.24
CA GLU A 156 -3.71 1.16 -22.76
C GLU A 156 -3.71 2.61 -22.28
N VAL A 157 -3.37 2.84 -21.00
CA VAL A 157 -3.16 4.20 -20.47
C VAL A 157 -2.02 4.91 -21.22
N ALA A 158 -0.87 4.26 -21.41
CA ALA A 158 0.25 4.84 -22.14
C ALA A 158 -0.18 5.28 -23.54
N LYS A 159 -0.93 4.45 -24.24
CA LYS A 159 -1.44 4.72 -25.60
C LYS A 159 -2.48 5.84 -25.60
N GLN A 160 -3.49 5.80 -24.75
CA GLN A 160 -4.58 6.77 -24.73
C GLN A 160 -4.12 8.16 -24.31
N TYR A 161 -3.24 8.23 -23.31
CA TYR A 161 -2.68 9.50 -22.79
C TYR A 161 -1.37 9.91 -23.48
N LYS A 162 -0.93 9.15 -24.49
CA LYS A 162 0.29 9.43 -25.28
C LYS A 162 1.54 9.59 -24.40
N ILE A 163 1.68 8.69 -23.41
CA ILE A 163 2.85 8.69 -22.54
C ILE A 163 3.95 7.87 -23.20
N THR A 164 5.08 8.50 -23.48
CA THR A 164 6.19 7.86 -24.19
C THR A 164 6.96 6.89 -23.27
N ARG A 165 7.78 6.05 -23.85
CA ARG A 165 8.69 5.15 -23.12
C ARG A 165 9.71 5.95 -22.32
N GLU A 166 10.25 6.99 -22.89
CA GLU A 166 11.26 7.84 -22.27
C GLU A 166 10.69 8.55 -21.02
N GLU A 167 9.46 9.06 -21.09
CA GLU A 167 8.79 9.67 -19.95
C GLU A 167 8.58 8.66 -18.80
N GLN A 168 8.22 7.42 -19.14
CA GLN A 168 8.05 6.35 -18.15
C GLN A 168 9.38 5.98 -17.50
N ASP A 169 10.44 5.83 -18.28
CA ASP A 169 11.76 5.45 -17.78
C ASP A 169 12.37 6.58 -16.94
N GLN A 170 12.19 7.85 -17.35
CA GLN A 170 12.61 9.02 -16.57
C GLN A 170 11.91 9.06 -15.20
N PHE A 171 10.59 8.89 -15.18
CA PHE A 171 9.82 8.86 -13.94
C PHE A 171 10.28 7.71 -13.01
N ALA A 172 10.53 6.53 -13.56
CA ALA A 172 11.03 5.39 -12.80
C ALA A 172 12.43 5.65 -12.23
N PHE A 173 13.33 6.25 -13.00
CA PHE A 173 14.66 6.64 -12.54
C PHE A 173 14.57 7.62 -11.37
N GLU A 174 13.76 8.66 -11.48
CA GLU A 174 13.54 9.65 -10.42
C GLU A 174 13.00 9.01 -9.13
N SER A 175 12.06 8.06 -9.24
CA SER A 175 11.53 7.31 -8.09
C SER A 175 12.65 6.58 -7.35
N HIS A 176 13.54 5.87 -8.06
CA HIS A 176 14.69 5.20 -7.44
C HIS A 176 15.65 6.17 -6.78
N GLN A 177 16.00 7.30 -7.42
CA GLN A 177 16.91 8.30 -6.85
C GLN A 177 16.35 8.92 -5.58
N LYS A 178 15.05 9.31 -5.57
CA LYS A 178 14.36 9.83 -4.39
C LYS A 178 14.35 8.81 -3.24
N ALA A 179 14.02 7.54 -3.54
CA ALA A 179 13.96 6.49 -2.53
C ALA A 179 15.33 6.19 -1.90
N LEU A 180 16.39 6.09 -2.69
CA LEU A 180 17.75 5.90 -2.21
C LEU A 180 18.22 7.04 -1.31
N LYS A 181 17.94 8.28 -1.72
CA LYS A 181 18.23 9.46 -0.92
C LYS A 181 17.48 9.43 0.42
N ALA A 182 16.17 9.14 0.39
CA ALA A 182 15.35 9.07 1.59
C ALA A 182 15.83 7.99 2.58
N ILE A 183 16.24 6.81 2.07
CA ILE A 183 16.83 5.75 2.89
C ILE A 183 18.16 6.22 3.51
N ALA A 184 19.05 6.81 2.72
CA ALA A 184 20.34 7.30 3.21
C ALA A 184 20.17 8.40 4.29
N GLU A 185 19.16 9.25 4.19
CA GLU A 185 18.80 10.29 5.16
C GLU A 185 18.00 9.76 6.35
N GLY A 186 17.67 8.47 6.40
CA GLY A 186 16.91 7.84 7.49
C GLY A 186 15.44 8.27 7.60
N LYS A 187 14.84 8.79 6.50
CA LYS A 187 13.45 9.29 6.49
C LYS A 187 12.42 8.23 6.91
N PHE A 188 12.70 6.96 6.64
CA PHE A 188 11.79 5.85 6.94
C PHE A 188 12.05 5.19 8.30
N ALA A 189 13.16 5.53 8.99
CA ALA A 189 13.60 4.80 10.18
C ALA A 189 12.56 4.77 11.30
N LYS A 190 11.83 5.86 11.51
CA LYS A 190 10.83 5.98 12.58
C LYS A 190 9.51 5.27 12.29
N GLN A 191 9.21 4.97 11.03
CA GLN A 191 7.96 4.37 10.61
C GLN A 191 8.05 2.85 10.38
N ILE A 192 9.28 2.30 10.28
CA ILE A 192 9.50 0.88 9.98
C ILE A 192 9.65 0.07 11.27
N VAL A 193 8.84 -0.98 11.38
CA VAL A 193 8.96 -2.02 12.40
C VAL A 193 9.87 -3.12 11.87
N PRO A 194 11.00 -3.41 12.52
CA PRO A 194 11.85 -4.53 12.14
C PRO A 194 11.11 -5.86 12.24
N ILE A 195 11.20 -6.69 11.22
CA ILE A 195 10.60 -8.02 11.18
C ILE A 195 11.71 -9.06 11.35
N PRO A 196 11.67 -9.90 12.40
CA PRO A 196 12.61 -11.00 12.53
C PRO A 196 12.36 -12.03 11.43
N VAL A 197 13.39 -12.28 10.63
CA VAL A 197 13.36 -13.22 9.53
C VAL A 197 14.27 -14.40 9.83
N GLU A 198 13.72 -15.60 9.67
CA GLU A 198 14.48 -16.83 9.79
C GLU A 198 14.11 -17.76 8.63
N TYR A 199 15.12 -18.27 7.92
CA TYR A 199 14.90 -19.30 6.91
C TYR A 199 16.12 -20.19 6.72
N ASN A 200 15.87 -21.42 6.30
CA ASN A 200 16.91 -22.38 5.97
C ASN A 200 17.22 -22.33 4.47
N PHE A 201 18.49 -22.51 4.14
CA PHE A 201 18.97 -22.63 2.76
C PHE A 201 20.09 -23.69 2.70
N LEU A 202 20.36 -24.17 1.49
CA LEU A 202 21.50 -25.05 1.25
C LEU A 202 22.71 -24.21 0.88
N ASP A 203 23.85 -24.45 1.55
CA ASP A 203 25.13 -23.86 1.17
C ASP A 203 25.73 -24.57 -0.07
N GLU A 204 26.90 -24.11 -0.51
CA GLU A 204 27.62 -24.67 -1.65
C GLU A 204 27.95 -26.17 -1.50
N ASN A 205 28.01 -26.66 -0.26
CA ASN A 205 28.25 -28.05 0.09
C ASN A 205 26.96 -28.86 0.33
N GLN A 206 25.78 -28.29 -0.04
CA GLN A 206 24.47 -28.88 0.16
C GLN A 206 24.12 -29.14 1.64
N LYS A 207 24.74 -28.42 2.56
CA LYS A 207 24.41 -28.49 3.99
C LYS A 207 23.36 -27.43 4.31
N VAL A 208 22.40 -27.81 5.15
CA VAL A 208 21.37 -26.88 5.64
C VAL A 208 22.04 -25.84 6.55
N GLN A 209 21.86 -24.57 6.19
CA GLN A 209 22.25 -23.41 6.98
C GLN A 209 21.00 -22.61 7.35
N THR A 210 21.02 -21.96 8.51
CA THR A 210 19.95 -21.08 8.94
C THR A 210 20.43 -19.63 8.89
N LYS A 211 19.67 -18.76 8.22
CA LYS A 211 19.89 -17.32 8.23
C LYS A 211 18.85 -16.65 9.12
N LYS A 212 19.33 -15.81 10.07
CA LYS A 212 18.49 -15.02 10.98
C LYS A 212 18.93 -13.56 10.91
N PHE A 213 17.98 -12.64 10.78
CA PHE A 213 18.24 -11.19 10.80
C PHE A 213 16.95 -10.41 10.98
N ASP A 214 17.05 -9.15 11.39
CA ASP A 214 15.93 -8.22 11.43
C ASP A 214 15.84 -7.47 10.10
N PHE A 215 14.72 -7.64 9.41
CA PHE A 215 14.46 -6.95 8.15
C PHE A 215 13.82 -5.59 8.44
N SER A 216 14.55 -4.51 8.18
CA SER A 216 14.18 -3.13 8.58
C SER A 216 14.44 -2.07 7.50
N VAL A 217 14.82 -2.47 6.28
CA VAL A 217 15.10 -1.54 5.17
C VAL A 217 14.37 -2.01 3.92
N ASP A 218 13.68 -1.10 3.24
CA ASP A 218 13.03 -1.39 1.95
C ASP A 218 14.07 -1.88 0.95
N GLU A 219 13.92 -3.10 0.42
CA GLU A 219 14.94 -3.74 -0.43
C GLU A 219 14.71 -3.53 -1.93
N GLY A 220 13.66 -2.78 -2.29
CA GLY A 220 13.31 -2.52 -3.68
C GLY A 220 14.22 -1.52 -4.43
N PRO A 221 14.65 -0.39 -3.80
CA PRO A 221 15.43 0.63 -4.48
C PRO A 221 16.76 0.14 -5.02
N ARG A 222 17.10 0.55 -6.26
CA ARG A 222 18.28 0.06 -6.99
C ARG A 222 19.25 1.20 -7.27
N ALA A 223 20.42 1.15 -6.66
CA ALA A 223 21.50 2.13 -6.88
C ALA A 223 22.13 2.05 -8.28
N ASP A 224 22.01 0.90 -8.96
CA ASP A 224 22.51 0.66 -10.30
C ASP A 224 21.54 1.07 -11.42
N THR A 225 20.40 1.70 -11.09
CA THR A 225 19.42 2.17 -12.07
C THR A 225 19.98 3.35 -12.86
N SER A 226 19.92 3.28 -14.19
CA SER A 226 20.26 4.38 -15.10
C SER A 226 19.27 4.45 -16.26
N ILE A 227 19.14 5.60 -16.90
CA ILE A 227 18.27 5.80 -18.07
C ILE A 227 18.64 4.84 -19.20
N GLU A 228 19.95 4.68 -19.47
CA GLU A 228 20.46 3.76 -20.49
C GLU A 228 20.18 2.29 -20.15
N GLY A 229 20.17 1.96 -18.86
CA GLY A 229 19.80 0.63 -18.36
C GLY A 229 18.33 0.34 -18.55
N LEU A 230 17.46 1.30 -18.19
CA LEU A 230 16.02 1.21 -18.36
C LEU A 230 15.64 1.11 -19.85
N ALA A 231 16.22 1.93 -20.71
CA ALA A 231 15.95 1.94 -22.14
C ALA A 231 16.23 0.58 -22.85
N LYS A 232 17.14 -0.24 -22.32
CA LYS A 232 17.44 -1.58 -22.84
C LYS A 232 16.41 -2.65 -22.47
N LEU A 233 15.53 -2.38 -21.51
CA LEU A 233 14.52 -3.33 -21.06
C LEU A 233 13.45 -3.53 -22.15
N ARG A 234 13.03 -4.78 -22.34
CA ARG A 234 11.96 -5.10 -23.29
C ARG A 234 10.59 -4.87 -22.66
N PRO A 235 9.59 -4.42 -23.42
CA PRO A 235 8.19 -4.44 -22.98
C PRO A 235 7.77 -5.85 -22.58
N VAL A 236 6.98 -5.97 -21.51
CA VAL A 236 6.60 -7.28 -20.94
C VAL A 236 5.14 -7.63 -21.11
N PHE A 237 4.29 -6.66 -21.48
CA PHE A 237 2.83 -6.88 -21.54
C PHE A 237 2.24 -6.82 -22.95
N ALA A 238 2.87 -6.08 -23.88
CA ALA A 238 2.42 -5.98 -25.26
C ALA A 238 3.58 -5.98 -26.23
N ALA A 239 3.43 -6.62 -27.37
CA ALA A 239 4.40 -6.53 -28.47
C ALA A 239 4.43 -5.08 -28.99
N GLY A 240 5.63 -4.48 -29.01
CA GLY A 240 5.80 -3.07 -29.36
C GLY A 240 5.25 -2.09 -28.30
N GLY A 241 4.96 -2.57 -27.10
CA GLY A 241 4.53 -1.74 -25.97
C GLY A 241 5.64 -0.91 -25.37
N SER A 242 5.34 -0.21 -24.28
CA SER A 242 6.26 0.71 -23.59
C SER A 242 6.48 0.35 -22.11
N VAL A 243 5.61 -0.49 -21.54
CA VAL A 243 5.65 -0.86 -20.12
C VAL A 243 6.63 -2.03 -19.91
N THR A 244 7.62 -1.80 -19.05
CA THR A 244 8.70 -2.74 -18.76
C THR A 244 8.75 -3.09 -17.28
N ALA A 245 9.55 -4.08 -16.91
CA ALA A 245 9.82 -4.36 -15.50
C ALA A 245 10.51 -3.21 -14.76
N GLY A 246 11.20 -2.32 -15.48
CA GLY A 246 11.92 -1.17 -14.89
C GLY A 246 11.04 0.05 -14.63
N ASN A 247 9.91 0.19 -15.35
CA ASN A 247 8.97 1.31 -15.18
C ASN A 247 7.62 0.87 -14.60
N SER A 248 7.61 -0.29 -13.94
CA SER A 248 6.49 -0.87 -13.21
C SER A 248 6.84 -1.06 -11.74
N SER A 249 5.85 -1.01 -10.84
CA SER A 249 6.07 -1.33 -9.43
C SER A 249 6.47 -2.80 -9.25
N GLN A 250 7.23 -3.06 -8.21
CA GLN A 250 7.67 -4.41 -7.88
C GLN A 250 6.56 -5.17 -7.15
N MET A 251 6.35 -6.44 -7.46
CA MET A 251 5.58 -7.34 -6.61
C MET A 251 6.24 -7.40 -5.23
N SER A 252 5.46 -7.30 -4.18
CA SER A 252 6.00 -6.99 -2.86
C SER A 252 5.23 -7.64 -1.73
N ASP A 253 5.93 -7.78 -0.59
CA ASP A 253 5.39 -8.24 0.69
C ASP A 253 5.47 -7.11 1.70
N GLY A 254 4.43 -6.92 2.52
CA GLY A 254 4.44 -5.90 3.57
C GLY A 254 3.12 -5.73 4.30
N ALA A 255 3.18 -5.05 5.44
CA ALA A 255 2.03 -4.68 6.26
C ALA A 255 2.18 -3.24 6.79
N ALA A 256 1.06 -2.53 6.93
CA ALA A 256 1.01 -1.20 7.50
C ALA A 256 -0.31 -0.99 8.24
N PHE A 257 -0.27 -0.34 9.40
CA PHE A 257 -1.43 -0.08 10.22
C PHE A 257 -1.35 1.28 10.90
N VAL A 258 -2.51 1.87 11.14
CA VAL A 258 -2.69 3.09 11.93
C VAL A 258 -3.74 2.84 13.01
N VAL A 259 -3.65 3.59 14.10
CA VAL A 259 -4.70 3.66 15.13
C VAL A 259 -5.54 4.89 14.86
N VAL A 260 -6.83 4.69 14.64
CA VAL A 260 -7.82 5.76 14.45
C VAL A 260 -8.69 5.84 15.70
N MET A 261 -8.83 7.03 16.27
CA MET A 261 -9.46 7.22 17.59
C MET A 261 -10.39 8.43 17.60
N SER A 262 -11.46 8.36 18.38
CA SER A 262 -12.36 9.51 18.60
C SER A 262 -11.66 10.62 19.37
N GLU A 263 -12.08 11.86 19.15
CA GLU A 263 -11.57 13.04 19.87
C GLU A 263 -11.72 12.89 21.38
N GLU A 264 -12.81 12.31 21.82
CA GLU A 264 -13.08 12.05 23.24
C GLU A 264 -12.04 11.12 23.84
N MET A 265 -11.73 10.00 23.16
CA MET A 265 -10.77 9.03 23.64
C MET A 265 -9.33 9.55 23.56
N VAL A 266 -8.99 10.34 22.53
CA VAL A 266 -7.70 11.03 22.42
C VAL A 266 -7.48 11.93 23.64
N LYS A 267 -8.49 12.72 24.03
CA LYS A 267 -8.43 13.59 25.22
C LYS A 267 -8.34 12.80 26.51
N GLU A 268 -9.15 11.75 26.65
CA GLU A 268 -9.17 10.88 27.83
C GLU A 268 -7.80 10.23 28.09
N LEU A 269 -7.15 9.76 27.03
CA LEU A 269 -5.85 9.08 27.10
C LEU A 269 -4.68 10.06 27.04
N ASN A 270 -4.93 11.38 26.99
CA ASN A 270 -3.93 12.44 26.86
C ASN A 270 -2.92 12.17 25.72
N LEU A 271 -3.45 11.82 24.53
CA LEU A 271 -2.68 11.58 23.32
C LEU A 271 -2.60 12.83 22.46
N GLU A 272 -1.50 12.98 21.71
CA GLU A 272 -1.40 13.99 20.66
C GLU A 272 -1.81 13.38 19.32
N PRO A 273 -2.83 13.91 18.63
CA PRO A 273 -3.21 13.42 17.31
C PRO A 273 -2.17 13.84 16.27
N ILE A 274 -1.80 12.91 15.38
CA ILE A 274 -0.84 13.15 14.31
C ILE A 274 -1.52 13.75 13.08
N ALA A 275 -2.72 13.20 12.72
CA ALA A 275 -3.47 13.60 11.54
C ALA A 275 -4.96 13.27 11.70
N ARG A 276 -5.75 13.69 10.72
CA ARG A 276 -7.14 13.26 10.56
C ARG A 276 -7.46 13.03 9.09
N LEU A 277 -8.37 12.10 8.79
CA LEU A 277 -8.93 11.96 7.46
C LEU A 277 -9.96 13.08 7.23
N VAL A 278 -9.67 13.98 6.29
CA VAL A 278 -10.57 15.10 5.96
C VAL A 278 -11.63 14.69 4.96
N SER A 279 -11.24 13.96 3.92
CA SER A 279 -12.16 13.46 2.90
C SER A 279 -11.66 12.15 2.29
N TYR A 280 -12.59 11.41 1.70
CA TYR A 280 -12.29 10.18 0.97
C TYR A 280 -13.21 10.08 -0.25
N ALA A 281 -12.64 9.71 -1.41
CA ALA A 281 -13.43 9.50 -2.62
C ALA A 281 -12.99 8.24 -3.37
N ALA A 282 -13.95 7.43 -3.73
CA ALA A 282 -13.80 6.37 -4.71
C ALA A 282 -14.62 6.69 -5.96
N VAL A 283 -14.12 6.30 -7.13
CA VAL A 283 -14.77 6.48 -8.42
C VAL A 283 -14.68 5.19 -9.22
N GLY A 284 -15.72 4.90 -10.00
CA GLY A 284 -15.68 3.87 -11.04
C GLY A 284 -15.31 4.52 -12.37
N LEU A 285 -14.59 3.78 -13.22
CA LEU A 285 -14.30 4.19 -14.58
C LEU A 285 -14.14 2.95 -15.47
N GLU A 286 -13.89 3.17 -16.75
CA GLU A 286 -13.65 2.11 -17.71
C GLU A 286 -12.51 1.20 -17.25
N PRO A 287 -12.73 -0.16 -17.16
CA PRO A 287 -11.72 -1.08 -16.64
C PRO A 287 -10.37 -1.03 -17.37
N ARG A 288 -10.39 -0.81 -18.68
CA ARG A 288 -9.19 -0.77 -19.53
C ARG A 288 -8.19 0.31 -19.11
N ILE A 289 -8.66 1.39 -18.52
CA ILE A 289 -7.84 2.53 -18.08
C ILE A 289 -7.96 2.77 -16.57
N MET A 290 -8.25 1.73 -15.79
CA MET A 290 -8.47 1.83 -14.35
C MET A 290 -7.35 2.56 -13.61
N GLY A 291 -6.11 2.50 -14.13
CA GLY A 291 -4.94 3.15 -13.53
C GLY A 291 -5.05 4.67 -13.40
N VAL A 292 -5.87 5.33 -14.21
CA VAL A 292 -6.08 6.78 -14.14
C VAL A 292 -7.26 7.20 -13.24
N GLY A 293 -7.78 6.30 -12.42
CA GLY A 293 -8.81 6.60 -11.42
C GLY A 293 -8.54 7.85 -10.58
N PRO A 294 -7.30 8.13 -10.14
CA PRO A 294 -6.96 9.35 -9.40
C PRO A 294 -7.30 10.67 -10.13
N ILE A 295 -7.32 10.70 -11.48
CA ILE A 295 -7.74 11.90 -12.24
C ILE A 295 -9.17 12.34 -11.85
N TYR A 296 -10.01 11.38 -11.50
CA TYR A 296 -11.41 11.63 -11.12
C TYR A 296 -11.62 11.64 -9.59
N ALA A 297 -10.86 10.82 -8.86
CA ALA A 297 -11.01 10.69 -7.42
C ALA A 297 -10.42 11.90 -6.68
N ILE A 298 -9.26 12.42 -7.09
CA ILE A 298 -8.58 13.55 -6.45
C ILE A 298 -9.47 14.82 -6.48
N PRO A 299 -9.99 15.29 -7.63
CA PRO A 299 -10.86 16.45 -7.65
C PRO A 299 -12.15 16.26 -6.82
N LYS A 300 -12.68 15.03 -6.79
CA LYS A 300 -13.86 14.70 -5.98
C LYS A 300 -13.54 14.80 -4.49
N ALA A 301 -12.40 14.28 -4.03
CA ALA A 301 -11.98 14.37 -2.64
C ALA A 301 -11.69 15.82 -2.23
N LEU A 302 -10.99 16.58 -3.06
CA LEU A 302 -10.72 18.00 -2.82
C LEU A 302 -12.02 18.81 -2.70
N LYS A 303 -12.98 18.59 -3.61
CA LYS A 303 -14.29 19.24 -3.54
C LYS A 303 -15.03 18.92 -2.23
N GLN A 304 -14.98 17.67 -1.77
CA GLN A 304 -15.59 17.26 -0.48
C GLN A 304 -14.92 17.96 0.70
N ALA A 305 -13.61 18.19 0.62
CA ALA A 305 -12.83 18.88 1.64
C ALA A 305 -12.96 20.42 1.59
N GLY A 306 -13.52 20.97 0.51
CA GLY A 306 -13.52 22.41 0.27
C GLY A 306 -12.13 22.96 -0.05
N LEU A 307 -11.24 22.14 -0.61
CA LEU A 307 -9.86 22.45 -0.93
C LEU A 307 -9.60 22.42 -2.45
N SER A 308 -8.49 23.02 -2.84
CA SER A 308 -7.90 22.98 -4.17
C SER A 308 -6.53 22.29 -4.14
N LEU A 309 -5.94 21.99 -5.30
CA LEU A 309 -4.59 21.41 -5.39
C LEU A 309 -3.51 22.32 -4.80
N GLN A 310 -3.70 23.62 -4.85
CA GLN A 310 -2.78 24.63 -4.32
C GLN A 310 -2.70 24.62 -2.79
N ASP A 311 -3.72 24.07 -2.13
CA ASP A 311 -3.75 23.93 -0.66
C ASP A 311 -3.00 22.67 -0.17
N ILE A 312 -2.52 21.83 -1.11
CA ILE A 312 -1.89 20.55 -0.78
C ILE A 312 -0.37 20.72 -0.66
N GLY A 313 0.18 20.38 0.50
CA GLY A 313 1.62 20.48 0.76
C GLY A 313 2.43 19.25 0.37
N LEU A 314 1.83 18.04 0.40
CA LEU A 314 2.49 16.77 0.02
C LEU A 314 1.47 15.85 -0.66
N ILE A 315 1.96 15.08 -1.65
CA ILE A 315 1.17 14.10 -2.38
C ILE A 315 1.93 12.77 -2.42
N GLU A 316 1.31 11.72 -1.88
CA GLU A 316 1.72 10.34 -2.10
C GLU A 316 0.78 9.69 -3.12
N LEU A 317 1.25 9.51 -4.35
CA LEU A 317 0.55 8.84 -5.44
C LEU A 317 1.15 7.46 -5.65
N ASN A 318 0.32 6.41 -5.61
CA ASN A 318 0.82 5.07 -5.88
C ASN A 318 1.35 4.94 -7.32
N GLU A 319 2.60 4.55 -7.45
CA GLU A 319 3.28 4.32 -8.73
C GLU A 319 3.13 2.85 -9.16
N ALA A 320 1.89 2.39 -9.40
CA ALA A 320 1.70 1.02 -9.88
C ALA A 320 2.44 0.79 -11.21
N PHE A 321 2.37 1.80 -12.10
CA PHE A 321 3.12 1.88 -13.35
C PHE A 321 3.49 3.35 -13.61
N ALA A 322 4.65 3.58 -14.23
CA ALA A 322 5.03 4.93 -14.60
C ALA A 322 4.05 5.56 -15.61
N SER A 323 3.49 4.76 -16.52
CA SER A 323 2.51 5.25 -17.51
C SER A 323 1.31 5.94 -16.86
N GLN A 324 0.68 5.29 -15.84
CA GLN A 324 -0.47 5.88 -15.16
C GLN A 324 -0.06 7.06 -14.27
N SER A 325 1.11 7.00 -13.62
CA SER A 325 1.57 8.09 -12.76
C SER A 325 1.88 9.37 -13.56
N VAL A 326 2.54 9.22 -14.70
CA VAL A 326 2.83 10.34 -15.60
C VAL A 326 1.54 10.90 -16.20
N ALA A 327 0.58 10.04 -16.59
CA ALA A 327 -0.72 10.48 -17.08
C ALA A 327 -1.45 11.32 -16.03
N ILE A 328 -1.54 10.84 -14.79
CA ILE A 328 -2.20 11.56 -13.69
C ILE A 328 -1.48 12.89 -13.41
N LYS A 329 -0.14 12.88 -13.35
CA LYS A 329 0.67 14.07 -13.13
C LYS A 329 0.39 15.16 -14.17
N LYS A 330 0.31 14.77 -15.46
CA LYS A 330 0.02 15.71 -16.57
C LYS A 330 -1.42 16.23 -16.56
N GLU A 331 -2.39 15.33 -16.41
CA GLU A 331 -3.81 15.68 -16.47
C GLU A 331 -4.26 16.61 -15.33
N LEU A 332 -3.65 16.45 -14.14
CA LEU A 332 -3.96 17.26 -12.97
C LEU A 332 -2.95 18.38 -12.71
N ASP A 333 -1.94 18.52 -13.54
CA ASP A 333 -0.83 19.48 -13.35
C ASP A 333 -0.23 19.39 -11.93
N LEU A 334 0.09 18.17 -11.48
CA LEU A 334 0.62 17.94 -10.14
C LEU A 334 2.03 18.51 -10.01
N ASN A 335 2.25 19.31 -8.96
CA ASN A 335 3.57 19.85 -8.66
C ASN A 335 4.58 18.73 -8.33
N PRO A 336 5.65 18.55 -9.14
CA PRO A 336 6.64 17.49 -8.94
C PRO A 336 7.45 17.62 -7.64
N GLU A 337 7.56 18.84 -7.07
CA GLU A 337 8.33 19.10 -5.87
C GLU A 337 7.68 18.55 -4.59
N ILE A 338 6.35 18.33 -4.63
CA ILE A 338 5.59 17.78 -3.51
C ILE A 338 5.07 16.37 -3.79
N LEU A 339 5.34 15.83 -5.00
CA LEU A 339 4.88 14.51 -5.42
C LEU A 339 5.92 13.44 -5.11
N ASN A 340 5.54 12.44 -4.30
CA ASN A 340 6.37 11.29 -3.96
C ASN A 340 7.81 11.73 -3.62
N VAL A 341 7.93 12.63 -2.66
CA VAL A 341 9.20 13.31 -2.33
C VAL A 341 10.28 12.33 -1.86
N ASN A 342 9.87 11.19 -1.32
CA ASN A 342 10.75 10.13 -0.84
C ASN A 342 10.78 8.89 -1.79
N GLY A 343 10.39 9.07 -3.07
CA GLY A 343 10.20 7.97 -4.01
C GLY A 343 8.89 7.23 -3.82
N GLY A 344 8.48 6.44 -4.80
CA GLY A 344 7.20 5.74 -4.78
C GLY A 344 7.33 4.24 -5.05
N ALA A 345 6.24 3.60 -5.45
CA ALA A 345 6.12 2.15 -5.52
C ALA A 345 7.01 1.48 -6.57
N ILE A 346 7.44 2.18 -7.62
CA ILE A 346 8.38 1.63 -8.61
C ILE A 346 9.70 1.28 -7.91
N ALA A 347 10.17 2.14 -7.03
CA ALA A 347 11.37 1.92 -6.24
C ALA A 347 11.09 1.13 -4.96
N LEU A 348 10.12 1.58 -4.13
CA LEU A 348 9.88 1.07 -2.79
C LEU A 348 9.02 -0.21 -2.75
N GLY A 349 8.31 -0.55 -3.85
CA GLY A 349 7.42 -1.69 -3.91
C GLY A 349 5.96 -1.40 -3.58
N HIS A 350 5.09 -2.35 -3.99
CA HIS A 350 3.64 -2.22 -3.97
C HIS A 350 2.97 -3.50 -3.44
N PRO A 351 2.99 -3.74 -2.12
CA PRO A 351 2.19 -4.81 -1.52
C PRO A 351 0.72 -4.38 -1.54
N LEU A 352 -0.09 -4.97 -2.45
CA LEU A 352 -1.37 -4.46 -2.93
C LEU A 352 -2.29 -3.91 -1.83
N GLY A 353 -2.85 -4.77 -0.99
CA GLY A 353 -3.81 -4.37 0.06
C GLY A 353 -3.21 -3.52 1.18
N CYS A 354 -1.89 -3.56 1.36
CA CYS A 354 -1.15 -2.74 2.32
C CYS A 354 -0.92 -1.30 1.84
N THR A 355 -0.81 -1.09 0.51
CA THR A 355 -0.25 0.13 -0.07
C THR A 355 -0.97 1.40 0.38
N GLY A 356 -2.29 1.42 0.44
CA GLY A 356 -3.02 2.63 0.85
C GLY A 356 -2.64 3.12 2.25
N THR A 357 -2.48 2.20 3.19
CA THR A 357 -2.01 2.53 4.55
C THR A 357 -0.51 2.85 4.57
N LYS A 358 0.31 2.15 3.76
CA LYS A 358 1.73 2.46 3.61
C LYS A 358 1.94 3.91 3.17
N LEU A 359 1.21 4.38 2.15
CA LEU A 359 1.26 5.78 1.69
C LEU A 359 0.80 6.75 2.79
N THR A 360 -0.24 6.40 3.54
CA THR A 360 -0.67 7.20 4.70
C THR A 360 0.45 7.32 5.73
N VAL A 361 1.09 6.21 6.12
CA VAL A 361 2.22 6.21 7.08
C VAL A 361 3.41 7.01 6.55
N GLN A 362 3.64 7.04 5.24
CA GLN A 362 4.72 7.84 4.63
C GLN A 362 4.44 9.36 4.68
N LEU A 363 3.17 9.76 4.75
CA LEU A 363 2.77 11.16 4.92
C LEU A 363 2.82 11.64 6.37
N LEU A 364 2.74 10.73 7.37
CA LEU A 364 2.82 11.04 8.80
C LEU A 364 4.26 11.27 9.28
#